data_b5ea2c8aa16ee3c28d9405f7d3e3e044
#
_entry.id   b5ea2c8aa16ee3c28d9405f7d3e3e044
#
_cell.length_a   1.000
_cell.length_b   1.000
_cell.length_c   1.000
_cell.angle_alpha   90.00
_cell.angle_beta   90.00
_cell.angle_gamma   90.00
#
_symmetry.space_group_name_H-M   'P 1'
#
loop_
_entity.id
_entity.type
_entity.pdbx_description
1 polymer ?
#
loop_
_entity_poly.entity_id
_entity_poly.type
_entity_poly.pdbx_seq_one_letter_code
_entity_poly.pdbx_strand_id
1 'polypeptide(L)'
;MNQETNPLSISLLDIKRYVQKELKLDISKNTRKREYVYARAIYFKLAKEFAHETLMSIGESVGRDHATVLHGLYVFDVIALHKDSILSSYSKIRNRLFLETEDDLKKYNRENYYKIKYEQLLEEHQELQKMYDLNYETQNTTTD
;
A
#
# COMPACT_ATOMS: atom_id res chain seq x y z
N MET A 1 -18.59 -20.80 2.21
CA MET A 1 -18.33 -19.35 2.21
C MET A 1 -17.21 -19.06 1.25
N ASN A 2 -17.54 -18.61 0.08
CA ASN A 2 -16.54 -18.13 -0.85
C ASN A 2 -16.17 -16.73 -0.42
N GLN A 3 -15.04 -16.59 0.26
CA GLN A 3 -14.39 -15.32 0.32
C GLN A 3 -13.93 -15.01 -1.10
N GLU A 4 -14.66 -14.15 -1.78
CA GLU A 4 -14.16 -13.57 -3.01
C GLU A 4 -12.88 -12.82 -2.64
N THR A 5 -11.75 -13.47 -2.86
CA THR A 5 -10.45 -12.81 -2.73
C THR A 5 -10.40 -11.68 -3.74
N ASN A 6 -10.37 -10.45 -3.24
CA ASN A 6 -10.17 -9.29 -4.10
C ASN A 6 -8.91 -9.53 -4.95
N PRO A 7 -9.03 -9.62 -6.30
CA PRO A 7 -7.87 -9.91 -7.15
C PRO A 7 -6.78 -8.83 -7.09
N LEU A 8 -7.09 -7.66 -6.50
CA LEU A 8 -6.12 -6.57 -6.27
C LEU A 8 -5.46 -6.67 -4.89
N SER A 9 -5.83 -7.69 -4.09
CA SER A 9 -5.29 -7.88 -2.75
C SER A 9 -4.11 -8.85 -2.77
N ILE A 10 -3.04 -8.49 -2.09
CA ILE A 10 -1.86 -9.34 -1.90
C ILE A 10 -1.89 -9.88 -0.47
N SER A 11 -1.56 -11.17 -0.30
CA SER A 11 -1.57 -11.77 1.02
C SER A 11 -0.51 -11.16 1.94
N LEU A 12 -0.80 -11.11 3.24
CA LEU A 12 0.15 -10.65 4.25
C LEU A 12 1.45 -11.45 4.22
N LEU A 13 1.36 -12.75 3.98
CA LEU A 13 2.52 -13.63 3.88
C LEU A 13 3.44 -13.23 2.72
N ASP A 14 2.88 -12.91 1.57
CA ASP A 14 3.66 -12.50 0.40
C ASP A 14 4.31 -11.13 0.61
N ILE A 15 3.58 -10.18 1.17
CA ILE A 15 4.13 -8.87 1.51
C ILE A 15 5.29 -9.00 2.51
N LYS A 16 5.10 -9.78 3.56
CA LYS A 16 6.13 -10.07 4.57
C LYS A 16 7.37 -10.66 3.92
N ARG A 17 7.18 -11.62 3.01
CA ARG A 17 8.27 -12.29 2.30
C ARG A 17 9.09 -11.30 1.46
N TYR A 18 8.45 -10.40 0.74
CA TYR A 18 9.12 -9.37 -0.05
C TYR A 18 9.90 -8.39 0.82
N VAL A 19 9.31 -7.94 1.92
CA VAL A 19 9.98 -7.03 2.87
C VAL A 19 11.21 -7.69 3.48
N GLN A 20 11.07 -8.93 3.95
CA GLN A 20 12.19 -9.67 4.55
C GLN A 20 13.31 -9.96 3.56
N LYS A 21 12.97 -10.25 2.31
CA LYS A 21 13.93 -10.48 1.25
C LYS A 21 14.72 -9.21 0.90
N GLU A 22 14.03 -8.09 0.73
CA GLU A 22 14.67 -6.83 0.38
C GLU A 22 15.54 -6.28 1.50
N LEU A 23 15.04 -6.30 2.74
CA LEU A 23 15.73 -5.74 3.89
C LEU A 23 16.67 -6.72 4.59
N LYS A 24 16.58 -8.01 4.26
CA LYS A 24 17.37 -9.10 4.84
C LYS A 24 17.25 -9.18 6.37
N LEU A 25 16.03 -8.99 6.86
CA LEU A 25 15.69 -9.01 8.28
C LEU A 25 14.47 -9.89 8.52
N ASP A 26 14.45 -10.62 9.63
CA ASP A 26 13.25 -11.31 10.13
C ASP A 26 12.43 -10.31 10.94
N ILE A 27 11.38 -9.74 10.34
CA ILE A 27 10.56 -8.71 10.98
C ILE A 27 9.70 -9.24 12.13
N SER A 28 9.55 -10.56 12.26
CA SER A 28 8.86 -11.19 13.39
C SER A 28 9.73 -11.31 14.64
N LYS A 29 11.03 -11.05 14.51
CA LYS A 29 11.98 -11.18 15.62
C LYS A 29 11.62 -10.20 16.74
N ASN A 30 11.64 -10.69 17.99
CA ASN A 30 11.33 -9.88 19.15
C ASN A 30 12.53 -9.01 19.54
N THR A 31 12.68 -7.89 18.86
CA THR A 31 13.75 -6.92 19.09
C THR A 31 13.24 -5.50 18.85
N ARG A 32 13.79 -4.55 19.57
CA ARG A 32 13.50 -3.11 19.44
C ARG A 32 14.62 -2.35 18.71
N LYS A 33 15.57 -3.06 18.11
CA LYS A 33 16.62 -2.42 17.31
C LYS A 33 15.99 -1.59 16.21
N ARG A 34 16.57 -0.42 15.95
CA ARG A 34 16.02 0.58 15.04
C ARG A 34 15.77 0.04 13.63
N GLU A 35 16.66 -0.76 13.09
CA GLU A 35 16.53 -1.37 11.78
C GLU A 35 15.27 -2.26 11.67
N TYR A 36 14.96 -3.01 12.73
CA TYR A 36 13.75 -3.85 12.79
C TYR A 36 12.47 -3.02 12.96
N VAL A 37 12.53 -1.95 13.75
CA VAL A 37 11.40 -1.03 13.91
C VAL A 37 11.04 -0.39 12.57
N TYR A 38 12.05 0.04 11.83
CA TYR A 38 11.84 0.64 10.51
C TYR A 38 11.36 -0.39 9.47
N ALA A 39 11.90 -1.60 9.50
CA ALA A 39 11.46 -2.69 8.63
C ALA A 39 9.98 -3.05 8.87
N ARG A 40 9.57 -3.15 10.12
CA ARG A 40 8.17 -3.37 10.48
C ARG A 40 7.28 -2.21 10.04
N ALA A 41 7.73 -0.97 10.18
CA ALA A 41 6.99 0.21 9.75
C ALA A 41 6.72 0.17 8.23
N ILE A 42 7.73 -0.19 7.44
CA ILE A 42 7.59 -0.40 5.99
C ILE A 42 6.56 -1.51 5.70
N TYR A 43 6.67 -2.63 6.39
CA TYR A 43 5.74 -3.75 6.25
C TYR A 43 4.30 -3.34 6.57
N PHE A 44 4.07 -2.65 7.68
CA PHE A 44 2.73 -2.21 8.07
C PHE A 44 2.13 -1.27 7.03
N LYS A 45 2.92 -0.36 6.50
CA LYS A 45 2.47 0.56 5.44
C LYS A 45 2.06 -0.19 4.17
N LEU A 46 2.89 -1.12 3.71
CA LEU A 46 2.61 -1.93 2.53
C LEU A 46 1.42 -2.87 2.76
N ALA A 47 1.32 -3.48 3.92
CA ALA A 47 0.20 -4.36 4.28
C ALA A 47 -1.12 -3.57 4.28
N LYS A 48 -1.13 -2.36 4.80
CA LYS A 48 -2.30 -1.49 4.79
C LYS A 48 -2.72 -1.11 3.37
N GLU A 49 -1.77 -0.86 2.48
CA GLU A 49 -2.04 -0.50 1.09
C GLU A 49 -2.53 -1.68 0.24
N PHE A 50 -1.93 -2.86 0.39
CA PHE A 50 -2.09 -3.97 -0.57
C PHE A 50 -2.89 -5.16 -0.05
N ALA A 51 -2.95 -5.39 1.26
CA ALA A 51 -3.62 -6.58 1.78
C ALA A 51 -5.09 -6.37 2.12
N HIS A 52 -5.54 -5.15 2.31
CA HIS A 52 -6.91 -4.82 2.71
C HIS A 52 -7.36 -5.55 3.99
N GLU A 53 -6.43 -5.77 4.90
CA GLU A 53 -6.66 -6.47 6.17
C GLU A 53 -6.82 -5.48 7.33
N THR A 54 -7.38 -5.98 8.44
CA THR A 54 -7.49 -5.18 9.66
C THR A 54 -6.12 -4.97 10.32
N LEU A 55 -6.00 -3.94 11.14
CA LEU A 55 -4.79 -3.71 11.92
C LEU A 55 -4.46 -4.90 12.83
N MET A 56 -5.49 -5.58 13.36
CA MET A 56 -5.33 -6.79 14.16
C MET A 56 -4.68 -7.91 13.37
N SER A 57 -5.20 -8.20 12.18
CA SER A 57 -4.65 -9.25 11.29
C SER A 57 -3.22 -8.94 10.86
N ILE A 58 -2.95 -7.68 10.53
CA ILE A 58 -1.60 -7.24 10.16
C ILE A 58 -0.64 -7.44 11.34
N GLY A 59 -1.04 -7.06 12.54
CA GLY A 59 -0.24 -7.25 13.75
C GLY A 59 0.04 -8.72 14.03
N GLU A 60 -0.97 -9.57 13.99
CA GLU A 60 -0.84 -11.01 14.24
C GLU A 60 0.16 -11.67 13.30
N SER A 61 0.25 -11.21 12.05
CA SER A 61 1.17 -11.76 11.06
C SER A 61 2.65 -11.62 11.46
N VAL A 62 2.97 -10.73 12.37
CA VAL A 62 4.32 -10.50 12.90
C VAL A 62 4.39 -10.58 14.43
N GLY A 63 3.36 -11.18 15.06
CA GLY A 63 3.33 -11.36 16.50
C GLY A 63 3.18 -10.07 17.30
N ARG A 64 2.44 -9.11 16.77
CA ARG A 64 2.22 -7.80 17.40
C ARG A 64 0.72 -7.50 17.51
N ASP A 65 0.35 -6.56 18.38
CA ASP A 65 -1.02 -6.08 18.53
C ASP A 65 -1.35 -4.93 17.54
N HIS A 66 -2.62 -4.56 17.48
CA HIS A 66 -3.08 -3.48 16.61
C HIS A 66 -2.50 -2.11 16.98
N ALA A 67 -2.24 -1.87 18.26
CA ALA A 67 -1.65 -0.61 18.74
C ALA A 67 -0.22 -0.45 18.22
N THR A 68 0.54 -1.54 18.18
CA THR A 68 1.90 -1.56 17.60
C THR A 68 1.86 -1.27 16.12
N VAL A 69 0.89 -1.81 15.38
CA VAL A 69 0.71 -1.52 13.96
C VAL A 69 0.41 -0.04 13.74
N LEU A 70 -0.51 0.51 14.51
CA LEU A 70 -0.88 1.93 14.42
C LEU A 70 0.31 2.84 14.70
N HIS A 71 1.09 2.51 15.74
CA HIS A 71 2.33 3.22 16.05
C HIS A 71 3.36 3.10 14.92
N GLY A 72 3.51 1.92 14.34
CA GLY A 72 4.42 1.70 13.20
C GLY A 72 4.04 2.51 11.98
N LEU A 73 2.76 2.66 11.69
CA LEU A 73 2.28 3.51 10.60
C LEU A 73 2.63 4.99 10.85
N TYR A 74 2.47 5.44 12.09
CA TYR A 74 2.89 6.78 12.50
C TYR A 74 4.42 6.97 12.34
N VAL A 75 5.20 6.00 12.82
CA VAL A 75 6.67 6.00 12.67
C VAL A 75 7.07 6.10 11.19
N PHE A 76 6.42 5.33 10.32
CA PHE A 76 6.68 5.39 8.89
C PHE A 76 6.46 6.81 8.34
N ASP A 77 5.33 7.42 8.64
CA ASP A 77 4.99 8.75 8.12
C ASP A 77 5.99 9.81 8.58
N VAL A 78 6.43 9.74 9.84
CA VAL A 78 7.43 10.67 10.39
C VAL A 78 8.82 10.43 9.77
N ILE A 79 9.24 9.18 9.65
CA ILE A 79 10.59 8.83 9.18
C ILE A 79 10.73 9.00 7.67
N ALA A 80 9.69 8.67 6.91
CA ALA A 80 9.70 8.81 5.45
C ALA A 80 9.97 10.24 5.01
N LEU A 81 9.62 11.23 5.84
CA LEU A 81 9.90 12.65 5.58
C LEU A 81 11.38 13.01 5.75
N HIS A 82 12.15 12.20 6.47
CA HIS A 82 13.51 12.56 6.90
C HIS A 82 14.59 11.55 6.52
N LYS A 83 14.23 10.37 5.98
CA LYS A 83 15.21 9.31 5.65
C LYS A 83 14.97 8.73 4.25
N ASP A 84 15.78 9.19 3.31
CA ASP A 84 15.75 8.78 1.91
C ASP A 84 15.95 7.26 1.72
N SER A 85 16.79 6.63 2.54
CA SER A 85 17.07 5.19 2.45
C SER A 85 15.85 4.34 2.74
N ILE A 86 15.02 4.75 3.71
CA ILE A 86 13.78 4.03 4.06
C ILE A 86 12.73 4.24 2.98
N LEU A 87 12.58 5.46 2.51
CA LEU A 87 11.66 5.78 1.43
C LEU A 87 12.05 5.03 0.14
N SER A 88 13.34 4.93 -0.15
CA SER A 88 13.85 4.17 -1.29
C SER A 88 13.52 2.69 -1.19
N SER A 89 13.76 2.07 -0.04
CA SER A 89 13.42 0.66 0.20
C SER A 89 11.91 0.41 0.08
N TYR A 90 11.11 1.27 0.69
CA TYR A 90 9.65 1.21 0.58
C TYR A 90 9.19 1.30 -0.88
N SER A 91 9.68 2.28 -1.63
CA SER A 91 9.30 2.49 -3.03
C SER A 91 9.67 1.30 -3.91
N LYS A 92 10.82 0.70 -3.66
CA LYS A 92 11.32 -0.47 -4.38
C LYS A 92 10.41 -1.69 -4.19
N ILE A 93 10.03 -1.97 -2.95
CA ILE A 93 9.13 -3.07 -2.62
C ILE A 93 7.73 -2.78 -3.16
N ARG A 94 7.23 -1.57 -2.99
CA ARG A 94 5.92 -1.13 -3.46
C ARG A 94 5.78 -1.32 -4.98
N ASN A 95 6.77 -0.90 -5.75
CA ASN A 95 6.76 -1.06 -7.19
C ASN A 95 6.71 -2.54 -7.60
N ARG A 96 7.41 -3.40 -6.88
CA ARG A 96 7.42 -4.83 -7.14
C ARG A 96 6.08 -5.49 -6.84
N LEU A 97 5.46 -5.11 -5.73
CA LEU A 97 4.11 -5.57 -5.38
C LEU A 97 3.07 -5.09 -6.38
N PHE A 98 3.21 -3.88 -6.87
CA PHE A 98 2.32 -3.32 -7.87
C PHE A 98 2.37 -4.10 -9.19
N LEU A 99 3.56 -4.44 -9.65
CA LEU A 99 3.76 -5.25 -10.87
C LEU A 99 3.18 -6.65 -10.71
N GLU A 100 3.35 -7.28 -9.56
CA GLU A 100 2.81 -8.60 -9.27
C GLU A 100 1.28 -8.61 -9.27
N THR A 101 0.66 -7.59 -8.69
CA THR A 101 -0.80 -7.42 -8.72
C THR A 101 -1.31 -7.32 -10.16
N GLU A 102 -0.62 -6.60 -11.03
CA GLU A 102 -0.99 -6.50 -12.45
C GLU A 102 -0.85 -7.85 -13.17
N ASP A 103 0.21 -8.60 -12.91
CA ASP A 103 0.42 -9.92 -13.51
C ASP A 103 -0.64 -10.93 -13.05
N ASP A 104 -0.99 -10.93 -11.78
CA ASP A 104 -2.03 -11.79 -11.24
C ASP A 104 -3.40 -11.46 -11.84
N LEU A 105 -3.71 -10.20 -12.02
CA LEU A 105 -4.92 -9.76 -12.72
C LEU A 105 -4.99 -10.24 -14.16
N LYS A 106 -3.87 -10.16 -14.89
CA LYS A 106 -3.77 -10.64 -16.26
C LYS A 106 -3.97 -12.15 -16.35
N LYS A 107 -3.44 -12.90 -15.38
CA LYS A 107 -3.60 -14.37 -15.31
C LYS A 107 -5.01 -14.76 -14.93
N TYR A 108 -5.66 -14.03 -14.03
CA TYR A 108 -6.96 -14.37 -13.49
C TYR A 108 -8.05 -14.27 -14.57
N ASN A 109 -8.15 -13.15 -15.26
CA ASN A 109 -9.10 -12.98 -16.37
C ASN A 109 -8.76 -11.74 -17.19
N ARG A 110 -8.41 -11.95 -18.45
CA ARG A 110 -8.05 -10.89 -19.38
C ARG A 110 -9.17 -9.85 -19.55
N GLU A 111 -10.43 -10.29 -19.63
CA GLU A 111 -11.58 -9.39 -19.77
C GLU A 111 -11.80 -8.56 -18.50
N ASN A 112 -11.72 -9.18 -17.34
CA ASN A 112 -11.86 -8.49 -16.06
C ASN A 112 -10.71 -7.51 -15.81
N TYR A 113 -9.50 -7.85 -16.24
CA TYR A 113 -8.36 -6.95 -16.15
C TYR A 113 -8.63 -5.62 -16.87
N TYR A 114 -9.05 -5.69 -18.12
CA TYR A 114 -9.33 -4.49 -18.91
C TYR A 114 -10.52 -3.71 -18.39
N LYS A 115 -11.54 -4.39 -17.89
CA LYS A 115 -12.71 -3.78 -17.27
C LYS A 115 -12.32 -2.98 -16.02
N ILE A 116 -11.54 -3.57 -15.12
CA ILE A 116 -11.05 -2.92 -13.90
C ILE A 116 -10.17 -1.72 -14.24
N LYS A 117 -9.25 -1.88 -15.20
CA LYS A 117 -8.40 -0.78 -15.67
C LYS A 117 -9.21 0.36 -16.27
N TYR A 118 -10.22 0.05 -17.06
CA TYR A 118 -11.12 1.04 -17.63
C TYR A 118 -11.89 1.81 -16.55
N GLU A 119 -12.44 1.11 -15.57
CA GLU A 119 -13.15 1.71 -14.44
C GLU A 119 -12.24 2.63 -13.62
N GLN A 120 -11.00 2.21 -13.35
CA GLN A 120 -10.01 3.03 -12.64
C GLN A 120 -9.68 4.31 -13.42
N LEU A 121 -9.42 4.19 -14.71
CA LEU A 121 -9.16 5.35 -15.58
C LEU A 121 -10.36 6.28 -15.66
N LEU A 122 -11.56 5.75 -15.68
CA LEU A 122 -12.79 6.53 -15.69
C LEU A 122 -12.95 7.33 -14.38
N GLU A 123 -12.69 6.71 -13.23
CA GLU A 123 -12.72 7.39 -11.94
C GLU A 123 -11.68 8.51 -11.88
N GLU A 124 -10.45 8.24 -12.28
CA GLU A 124 -9.38 9.25 -12.34
C GLU A 124 -9.76 10.40 -13.26
N HIS A 125 -10.32 10.10 -14.42
CA HIS A 125 -10.79 11.09 -15.36
C HIS A 125 -11.91 11.95 -14.79
N GLN A 126 -12.88 11.33 -14.11
CA GLN A 126 -13.98 12.04 -13.46
C GLN A 126 -13.48 12.95 -12.34
N GLU A 127 -12.52 12.50 -11.54
CA GLU A 127 -11.90 13.32 -10.49
C GLU A 127 -11.17 14.53 -11.08
N LEU A 128 -10.37 14.31 -12.13
CA LEU A 128 -9.67 15.38 -12.84
C LEU A 128 -10.65 16.38 -13.47
N GLN A 129 -11.74 15.88 -14.04
CA GLN A 129 -12.79 16.73 -14.62
C GLN A 129 -13.46 17.59 -13.56
N LYS A 130 -13.78 17.01 -12.39
CA LYS A 130 -14.32 17.76 -11.25
C LYS A 130 -13.38 18.86 -10.79
N MET A 131 -12.08 18.55 -10.67
CA MET A 131 -11.06 19.53 -10.29
C MET A 131 -10.95 20.66 -11.34
N TYR A 132 -10.99 20.31 -12.62
CA TYR A 132 -10.96 21.27 -13.72
C TYR A 132 -12.20 22.18 -13.70
N ASP A 133 -13.39 21.62 -13.54
CA ASP A 133 -14.64 22.35 -13.49
C ASP A 133 -14.69 23.29 -12.28
N LEU A 134 -14.23 22.85 -11.11
CA LEU A 134 -14.10 23.67 -9.92
C LEU A 134 -13.16 24.86 -10.13
N ASN A 135 -12.01 24.64 -10.74
CA ASN A 135 -11.04 25.68 -11.05
C ASN A 135 -11.61 26.66 -12.07
N TYR A 136 -12.34 26.18 -13.08
CA TYR A 136 -12.99 27.01 -14.09
C TYR A 136 -14.08 27.90 -13.48
N GLU A 137 -14.94 27.35 -12.64
CA GLU A 137 -15.98 28.09 -11.91
C GLU A 137 -15.37 29.16 -10.99
N THR A 138 -14.29 28.81 -10.27
CA THR A 138 -13.58 29.71 -9.38
C THR A 138 -12.96 30.89 -10.17
N GLN A 139 -12.41 30.65 -11.36
CA GLN A 139 -11.85 31.69 -12.23
C GLN A 139 -12.93 32.57 -12.80
N ASN A 140 -14.11 32.05 -13.14
CA ASN A 140 -15.23 32.82 -13.68
C ASN A 140 -15.94 33.68 -12.64
N THR A 141 -15.90 33.30 -11.35
CA THR A 141 -16.49 34.09 -10.27
C THR A 141 -15.62 35.25 -9.83
N THR A 142 -14.38 35.35 -10.27
CA THR A 142 -13.43 36.42 -9.93
C THR A 142 -13.36 37.53 -10.99
N THR A 143 -14.17 37.48 -12.07
CA THR A 143 -14.13 38.43 -13.17
C THR A 143 -15.25 39.46 -13.17
N ASP A 144 -15.94 39.64 -12.05
CA ASP A 144 -16.90 40.76 -11.89
C ASP A 144 -16.31 41.90 -11.08
#